data_b42c802cf630350b68d0f4ba0bc20100
#
_entry.id   b42c802cf630350b68d0f4ba0bc20100
#
_cell.length_a   1.000
_cell.length_b   1.000
_cell.length_c   1.000
_cell.angle_alpha   90.00
_cell.angle_beta   90.00
_cell.angle_gamma   90.00
#
_symmetry.space_group_name_H-M   'P 1'
#
loop_
_entity.id
_entity.type
_entity.pdbx_description
1 polymer ?
#
loop_
_entity_poly.entity_id
_entity_poly.type
_entity_poly.pdbx_seq_one_letter_code
_entity_poly.pdbx_strand_id
1 'polypeptide(L)'
;MKTFLEFTQEIDERVISIQTRQKMARAARRNKNKMKLGAKKARKRIKIDNKSIEKKAMKAARKKLIDKRLGGKSIQDLGMGQRVALGKFLDKKTAAISKLAKKLKKGIKQKEMMKKRTKPMDKADNKAIPK
;
A
#
# COMPACT_ATOMS: atom_id res chain seq x y z
N MET A 1 31.77 14.65 -10.89
CA MET A 1 31.69 13.26 -10.36
C MET A 1 31.97 13.33 -8.86
N LYS A 2 31.08 12.74 -8.05
CA LYS A 2 31.33 12.64 -6.61
C LYS A 2 32.43 11.61 -6.38
N THR A 3 33.34 11.89 -5.45
CA THR A 3 34.39 10.96 -5.07
C THR A 3 33.80 9.83 -4.22
N PHE A 4 34.50 8.70 -4.15
CA PHE A 4 34.06 7.56 -3.31
C PHE A 4 33.91 7.94 -1.83
N LEU A 5 34.74 8.86 -1.34
CA LEU A 5 34.67 9.41 0.02
C LEU A 5 33.39 10.22 0.27
N GLU A 6 32.98 11.07 -0.70
CA GLU A 6 31.71 11.81 -0.61
C GLU A 6 30.49 10.88 -0.62
N PHE A 7 30.58 9.79 -1.40
CA PHE A 7 29.52 8.79 -1.45
C PHE A 7 29.40 7.99 -0.14
N THR A 8 30.54 7.66 0.49
CA THR A 8 30.53 6.97 1.79
C THR A 8 30.03 7.87 2.92
N GLN A 9 30.36 9.17 2.91
CA GLN A 9 29.80 10.13 3.86
C GLN A 9 28.28 10.27 3.72
N GLU A 10 27.78 10.36 2.49
CA GLU A 10 26.32 10.42 2.23
C GLU A 10 25.56 9.16 2.68
N ILE A 11 26.22 8.00 2.68
CA ILE A 11 25.66 6.74 3.20
C ILE A 11 25.63 6.76 4.74
N ASP A 12 26.68 7.25 5.37
CA ASP A 12 26.79 7.31 6.83
C ASP A 12 25.77 8.28 7.45
N GLU A 13 25.44 9.38 6.78
CA GLU A 13 24.38 10.31 7.22
C GLU A 13 22.98 9.67 7.20
N ARG A 14 22.73 8.68 6.36
CA ARG A 14 21.45 7.94 6.26
C ARG A 14 21.35 6.78 7.25
N VAL A 15 22.44 6.38 7.86
CA VAL A 15 22.44 5.27 8.83
C VAL A 15 21.99 5.79 10.18
N ILE A 16 20.78 5.40 10.58
CA ILE A 16 20.24 5.69 11.91
C ILE A 16 21.20 5.13 12.96
N SER A 17 21.71 6.00 13.85
CA SER A 17 22.64 5.62 14.90
C SER A 17 22.09 4.49 15.77
N ILE A 18 22.97 3.66 16.35
CA ILE A 18 22.60 2.55 17.24
C ILE A 18 21.73 3.03 18.39
N GLN A 19 22.07 4.20 18.96
CA GLN A 19 21.30 4.80 20.05
C GLN A 19 19.88 5.18 19.61
N THR A 20 19.71 5.73 18.41
CA THR A 20 18.41 6.07 17.85
C THR A 20 17.59 4.80 17.60
N ARG A 21 18.20 3.72 17.07
CA ARG A 21 17.55 2.42 16.91
C ARG A 21 17.08 1.85 18.24
N GLN A 22 17.89 1.91 19.27
CA GLN A 22 17.53 1.47 20.62
C GLN A 22 16.38 2.30 21.21
N LYS A 23 16.41 3.64 21.05
CA LYS A 23 15.30 4.52 21.46
C LYS A 23 14.00 4.15 20.73
N MET A 24 14.05 3.97 19.41
CA MET A 24 12.90 3.54 18.61
C MET A 24 12.37 2.16 19.04
N ALA A 25 13.26 1.19 19.30
CA ALA A 25 12.87 -0.13 19.77
C ALA A 25 12.18 -0.10 21.14
N ARG A 26 12.72 0.72 22.08
CA ARG A 26 12.09 0.93 23.39
C ARG A 26 10.72 1.62 23.25
N ALA A 27 10.60 2.64 22.41
CA ALA A 27 9.33 3.31 22.13
C ALA A 27 8.32 2.36 21.48
N ALA A 28 8.74 1.52 20.53
CA ALA A 28 7.89 0.51 19.90
C ALA A 28 7.38 -0.51 20.91
N ARG A 29 8.23 -0.97 21.85
CA ARG A 29 7.82 -1.88 22.93
C ARG A 29 6.78 -1.24 23.86
N ARG A 30 7.00 0.01 24.30
CA ARG A 30 6.05 0.75 25.14
C ARG A 30 4.71 0.97 24.45
N ASN A 31 4.74 1.26 23.14
CA ASN A 31 3.54 1.55 22.36
C ASN A 31 2.87 0.29 21.78
N LYS A 32 3.43 -0.91 21.99
CA LYS A 32 2.91 -2.18 21.43
C LYS A 32 1.41 -2.37 21.68
N ASN A 33 0.96 -2.12 22.91
CA ASN A 33 -0.44 -2.25 23.27
C ASN A 33 -1.34 -1.19 22.61
N LYS A 34 -0.88 0.06 22.53
CA LYS A 34 -1.59 1.13 21.80
C LYS A 34 -1.72 0.80 20.31
N MET A 35 -0.65 0.28 19.69
CA MET A 35 -0.67 -0.15 18.29
C MET A 35 -1.62 -1.34 18.07
N LYS A 36 -1.62 -2.33 18.97
CA LYS A 36 -2.56 -3.47 18.91
C LYS A 36 -4.02 -3.00 19.03
N LEU A 37 -4.32 -2.08 19.94
CA LEU A 37 -5.65 -1.49 20.07
C LEU A 37 -6.04 -0.67 18.85
N GLY A 38 -5.13 0.13 18.31
CA GLY A 38 -5.34 0.89 17.08
C GLY A 38 -5.65 -0.03 15.89
N ALA A 39 -4.87 -1.09 15.72
CA ALA A 39 -5.10 -2.10 14.68
C ALA A 39 -6.46 -2.81 14.85
N LYS A 40 -6.85 -3.14 16.10
CA LYS A 40 -8.16 -3.74 16.40
C LYS A 40 -9.32 -2.78 16.06
N LYS A 41 -9.19 -1.49 16.42
CA LYS A 41 -10.17 -0.45 16.07
C LYS A 41 -10.25 -0.25 14.54
N ALA A 42 -9.12 -0.20 13.85
CA ALA A 42 -9.08 -0.05 12.40
C ALA A 42 -9.81 -1.20 11.68
N ARG A 43 -9.65 -2.44 12.16
CA ARG A 43 -10.37 -3.60 11.59
C ARG A 43 -11.87 -3.54 11.79
N LYS A 44 -12.32 -3.09 12.96
CA LYS A 44 -13.77 -2.89 13.22
C LYS A 44 -14.38 -1.87 12.26
N ARG A 45 -13.58 -0.88 11.78
CA ARG A 45 -14.00 0.14 10.83
C ARG A 45 -14.07 -0.35 9.37
N ILE A 46 -13.54 -1.53 9.06
CA ILE A 46 -13.64 -2.08 7.69
C ILE A 46 -15.09 -2.42 7.40
N LYS A 47 -15.69 -1.60 6.55
CA LYS A 47 -17.05 -1.83 6.06
C LYS A 47 -17.02 -2.81 4.88
N ILE A 48 -17.80 -3.90 4.98
CA ILE A 48 -17.92 -4.93 3.95
C ILE A 48 -19.30 -4.80 3.28
N ASP A 49 -19.75 -3.56 3.08
CA ASP A 49 -20.99 -3.32 2.34
C ASP A 49 -20.77 -3.47 0.84
N ASN A 50 -21.82 -3.87 0.13
CA ASN A 50 -21.77 -4.02 -1.33
C ASN A 50 -21.34 -2.72 -2.03
N LYS A 51 -21.85 -1.56 -1.60
CA LYS A 51 -21.48 -0.23 -2.14
C LYS A 51 -19.99 0.08 -1.96
N SER A 52 -19.43 -0.22 -0.77
CA SER A 52 -18.00 -0.02 -0.51
C SER A 52 -17.13 -0.93 -1.37
N ILE A 53 -17.54 -2.21 -1.53
CA ILE A 53 -16.84 -3.18 -2.36
C ILE A 53 -16.89 -2.78 -3.84
N GLU A 54 -18.03 -2.29 -4.33
CA GLU A 54 -18.19 -1.80 -5.70
C GLU A 54 -17.27 -0.60 -5.98
N LYS A 55 -17.24 0.38 -5.09
CA LYS A 55 -16.32 1.52 -5.21
C LYS A 55 -14.86 1.07 -5.27
N LYS A 56 -14.45 0.10 -4.44
CA LYS A 56 -13.11 -0.48 -4.46
C LYS A 56 -12.83 -1.25 -5.75
N ALA A 57 -13.82 -2.00 -6.24
CA ALA A 57 -13.72 -2.75 -7.49
C ALA A 57 -13.57 -1.82 -8.70
N MET A 58 -14.34 -0.73 -8.74
CA MET A 58 -14.23 0.29 -9.78
C MET A 58 -12.85 0.98 -9.77
N LYS A 59 -12.35 1.35 -8.60
CA LYS A 59 -10.98 1.91 -8.47
C LYS A 59 -9.91 0.92 -8.92
N ALA A 60 -10.03 -0.35 -8.54
CA ALA A 60 -9.09 -1.38 -8.95
C ALA A 60 -9.13 -1.66 -10.46
N ALA A 61 -10.32 -1.65 -11.06
CA ALA A 61 -10.51 -1.81 -12.50
C ALA A 61 -9.89 -0.63 -13.27
N ARG A 62 -10.14 0.61 -12.83
CA ARG A 62 -9.50 1.81 -13.40
C ARG A 62 -7.98 1.73 -13.32
N LYS A 63 -7.44 1.38 -12.15
CA LYS A 63 -6.00 1.23 -11.96
C LYS A 63 -5.40 0.22 -12.94
N LYS A 64 -6.00 -0.96 -13.09
CA LYS A 64 -5.53 -1.98 -14.04
C LYS A 64 -5.50 -1.48 -15.49
N LEU A 65 -6.48 -0.70 -15.92
CA LEU A 65 -6.48 -0.12 -17.26
C LEU A 65 -5.42 0.97 -17.42
N ILE A 66 -5.19 1.76 -16.39
CA ILE A 66 -4.13 2.76 -16.35
C ILE A 66 -2.76 2.07 -16.44
N ASP A 67 -2.51 1.10 -15.57
CA ASP A 67 -1.25 0.34 -15.54
C ASP A 67 -0.97 -0.34 -16.89
N LYS A 68 -2.02 -0.93 -17.52
CA LYS A 68 -1.91 -1.52 -18.85
C LYS A 68 -1.55 -0.49 -19.93
N ARG A 69 -2.09 0.72 -19.86
CA ARG A 69 -1.81 1.78 -20.84
C ARG A 69 -0.44 2.43 -20.64
N LEU A 70 -0.03 2.59 -19.39
CA LEU A 70 1.24 3.26 -19.05
C LEU A 70 2.45 2.34 -19.07
N GLY A 71 2.25 1.01 -19.16
CA GLY A 71 3.35 0.05 -19.19
C GLY A 71 4.26 0.13 -17.96
N GLY A 72 3.71 0.43 -16.78
CA GLY A 72 4.47 0.54 -15.53
C GLY A 72 4.94 1.95 -15.15
N LYS A 73 4.74 2.96 -16.02
CA LYS A 73 5.05 4.35 -15.67
C LYS A 73 4.05 4.88 -14.64
N SER A 74 4.53 5.74 -13.73
CA SER A 74 3.66 6.40 -12.76
C SER A 74 2.83 7.51 -13.41
N ILE A 75 1.63 7.75 -12.91
CA ILE A 75 0.79 8.89 -13.34
C ILE A 75 1.50 10.22 -13.01
N GLN A 76 2.34 10.23 -11.98
CA GLN A 76 3.07 11.42 -11.55
C GLN A 76 4.11 11.87 -12.59
N ASP A 77 4.66 10.91 -13.33
CA ASP A 77 5.67 11.17 -14.37
C ASP A 77 5.06 11.68 -15.69
N LEU A 78 3.72 11.73 -15.77
CA LEU A 78 3.00 12.20 -16.95
C LEU A 78 2.86 13.72 -16.95
N GLY A 79 3.13 14.32 -18.10
CA GLY A 79 2.82 15.73 -18.36
C GLY A 79 1.31 16.01 -18.34
N MET A 80 0.94 17.29 -18.15
CA MET A 80 -0.46 17.72 -18.05
C MET A 80 -1.33 17.23 -19.22
N GLY A 81 -0.85 17.38 -20.46
CA GLY A 81 -1.58 16.94 -21.66
C GLY A 81 -1.81 15.42 -21.67
N GLN A 82 -0.83 14.65 -21.24
CA GLN A 82 -0.95 13.18 -21.15
C GLN A 82 -1.95 12.74 -20.08
N ARG A 83 -2.03 13.45 -18.95
CA ARG A 83 -3.03 13.20 -17.90
C ARG A 83 -4.44 13.47 -18.41
N VAL A 84 -4.64 14.57 -19.16
CA VAL A 84 -5.94 14.88 -19.79
C VAL A 84 -6.33 13.82 -20.82
N ALA A 85 -5.39 13.39 -21.66
CA ALA A 85 -5.62 12.33 -22.64
C ALA A 85 -5.97 11.00 -21.98
N LEU A 86 -5.33 10.69 -20.83
CA LEU A 86 -5.64 9.50 -20.01
C LEU A 86 -7.07 9.58 -19.44
N GLY A 87 -7.48 10.75 -18.95
CA GLY A 87 -8.85 11.01 -18.48
C GLY A 87 -9.89 10.71 -19.56
N LYS A 88 -9.74 11.34 -20.74
CA LYS A 88 -10.63 11.11 -21.91
C LYS A 88 -10.67 9.63 -22.33
N PHE A 89 -9.54 8.92 -22.26
CA PHE A 89 -9.50 7.48 -22.53
C PHE A 89 -10.31 6.68 -21.52
N LEU A 90 -10.18 6.96 -20.22
CA LEU A 90 -10.93 6.27 -19.17
C LEU A 90 -12.44 6.51 -19.30
N ASP A 91 -12.84 7.72 -19.68
CA ASP A 91 -14.25 8.07 -19.91
C ASP A 91 -14.86 7.28 -21.06
N LYS A 92 -14.10 7.09 -22.16
CA LYS A 92 -14.51 6.22 -23.28
C LYS A 92 -14.57 4.72 -22.90
N LYS A 93 -13.87 4.29 -21.84
CA LYS A 93 -13.79 2.88 -21.42
C LYS A 93 -14.64 2.54 -20.18
N THR A 94 -15.63 3.34 -19.86
CA THR A 94 -16.52 3.15 -18.69
C THR A 94 -17.19 1.77 -18.68
N ALA A 95 -17.68 1.29 -19.84
CA ALA A 95 -18.28 -0.04 -19.95
C ALA A 95 -17.27 -1.17 -19.66
N ALA A 96 -16.04 -1.05 -20.16
CA ALA A 96 -14.97 -2.00 -19.91
C ALA A 96 -14.56 -1.99 -18.41
N ILE A 97 -14.49 -0.81 -17.80
CA ILE A 97 -14.23 -0.64 -16.36
C ILE A 97 -15.31 -1.34 -15.54
N SER A 98 -16.59 -1.14 -15.89
CA SER A 98 -17.71 -1.78 -15.20
C SER A 98 -17.67 -3.31 -15.30
N LYS A 99 -17.42 -3.86 -16.49
CA LYS A 99 -17.26 -5.31 -16.68
C LYS A 99 -16.10 -5.88 -15.86
N LEU A 100 -14.96 -5.19 -15.85
CA LEU A 100 -13.78 -5.60 -15.10
C LEU A 100 -14.02 -5.49 -13.58
N ALA A 101 -14.72 -4.42 -13.13
CA ALA A 101 -15.08 -4.24 -11.73
C ALA A 101 -15.97 -5.39 -11.22
N LYS A 102 -16.96 -5.82 -12.02
CA LYS A 102 -17.80 -6.98 -11.67
C LYS A 102 -16.97 -8.25 -11.46
N LYS A 103 -16.00 -8.52 -12.34
CA LYS A 103 -15.07 -9.67 -12.18
C LYS A 103 -14.21 -9.55 -10.91
N LEU A 104 -13.73 -8.34 -10.59
CA LEU A 104 -12.88 -8.10 -9.42
C LEU A 104 -13.64 -8.07 -8.08
N LYS A 105 -14.94 -7.82 -8.10
CA LYS A 105 -15.79 -7.67 -6.91
C LYS A 105 -15.65 -8.86 -5.94
N LYS A 106 -15.71 -10.10 -6.46
CA LYS A 106 -15.61 -11.33 -5.65
C LYS A 106 -14.26 -11.42 -4.92
N GLY A 107 -13.16 -11.21 -5.62
CA GLY A 107 -11.81 -11.26 -5.04
C GLY A 107 -11.56 -10.14 -4.02
N ILE A 108 -12.08 -8.93 -4.28
CA ILE A 108 -11.97 -7.80 -3.33
C ILE A 108 -12.78 -8.10 -2.07
N LYS A 109 -13.98 -8.65 -2.19
CA LYS A 109 -14.79 -9.06 -1.04
C LYS A 109 -14.05 -10.07 -0.17
N GLN A 110 -13.45 -11.09 -0.78
CA GLN A 110 -12.65 -12.08 -0.06
C GLN A 110 -11.45 -11.44 0.66
N LYS A 111 -10.69 -10.56 -0.02
CA LYS A 111 -9.55 -9.85 0.58
C LYS A 111 -9.96 -8.98 1.78
N GLU A 112 -11.09 -8.27 1.69
CA GLU A 112 -11.59 -7.45 2.80
C GLU A 112 -12.07 -8.31 3.98
N MET A 113 -12.71 -9.45 3.70
CA MET A 113 -13.09 -10.42 4.74
C MET A 113 -11.85 -11.00 5.43
N MET A 114 -10.83 -11.37 4.67
CA MET A 114 -9.55 -11.85 5.22
C MET A 114 -8.90 -10.79 6.10
N LYS A 115 -8.80 -9.53 5.65
CA LYS A 115 -8.27 -8.42 6.45
C LYS A 115 -9.03 -8.22 7.77
N LYS A 116 -10.33 -8.49 7.77
CA LYS A 116 -11.16 -8.39 8.99
C LYS A 116 -10.91 -9.56 9.95
N ARG A 117 -10.63 -10.76 9.40
CA ARG A 117 -10.42 -12.00 10.18
C ARG A 117 -8.99 -12.17 10.67
N THR A 118 -7.98 -11.76 9.90
CA THR A 118 -6.58 -11.94 10.28
C THR A 118 -6.26 -11.13 11.52
N LYS A 119 -5.87 -11.83 12.58
CA LYS A 119 -5.17 -11.23 13.72
C LYS A 119 -3.85 -10.63 13.20
N PRO A 120 -3.30 -9.54 13.80
CA PRO A 120 -1.93 -9.15 13.49
C PRO A 120 -1.06 -10.36 13.87
N MET A 121 -0.48 -11.03 12.88
CA MET A 121 0.65 -11.90 13.16
C MET A 121 1.71 -11.00 13.77
N ASP A 122 2.07 -11.30 14.99
CA ASP A 122 3.23 -10.70 15.63
C ASP A 122 4.44 -11.15 14.80
N LYS A 123 4.92 -10.28 13.90
CA LYS A 123 6.12 -10.51 13.09
C LYS A 123 7.40 -10.63 13.95
N ALA A 124 7.22 -10.69 15.26
CA ALA A 124 8.31 -10.75 16.23
C ALA A 124 8.76 -12.18 16.57
N ASP A 125 8.02 -13.22 16.20
CA ASP A 125 8.32 -14.58 16.67
C ASP A 125 9.15 -15.41 15.67
N ASN A 126 9.56 -14.86 14.53
CA ASN A 126 10.35 -15.57 13.52
C ASN A 126 11.83 -15.16 13.47
N LYS A 127 12.40 -14.76 14.58
CA LYS A 127 13.86 -14.72 14.73
C LYS A 127 14.28 -15.55 15.95
N ALA A 128 14.05 -16.84 15.87
CA ALA A 128 14.91 -17.80 16.56
C ALA A 128 16.28 -17.70 15.88
N ILE A 129 17.22 -17.03 16.53
CA ILE A 129 18.63 -17.05 16.17
C ILE A 129 19.11 -18.46 16.52
N PRO A 130 19.58 -19.27 15.55
CA PRO A 130 20.26 -20.50 15.91
C PRO A 130 21.55 -20.15 16.65
N LYS A 131 21.79 -20.85 17.74
CA LYS A 131 23.05 -20.82 18.49
C LYS A 131 24.21 -21.34 17.65
#